data_ae7ba064cc0345d421d35f8b73f652d7
#
_entry.id   ae7ba064cc0345d421d35f8b73f652d7
#
_cell.length_a   1.000
_cell.length_b   1.000
_cell.length_c   1.000
_cell.angle_alpha   90.00
_cell.angle_beta   90.00
_cell.angle_gamma   90.00
#
_symmetry.space_group_name_H-M   'P 1'
#
loop_
_entity.id
_entity.type
_entity.pdbx_description
1 polymer ?
#
loop_
_entity_poly.entity_id
_entity_poly.type
_entity_poly.pdbx_seq_one_letter_code
_entity_poly.pdbx_strand_id
1 'polypeptide(L)'
;MKRLLLAVIFAVACSGASRLVAQDEGQGPRLASAIIEGNLDAVEKLIEKGLDVNAPLTEGLWALDVARLCGRKSIEKLLLEKGAKKANAKIVPPGTLAPDLADLYLSSAISKDSPGFSVIVSRKGRELFCRGYGRARVKAGVPAGPGTPFRIGSVTKQFTSVAILKLQEDGKLKVSDRLSKFFPDFPRGGEVTLHHLLSHTSGIHSYTSDPGFLKGVTKPVKAADLVEKISKAPFDFDPGRHLNYSNSGYFLLGLIVEKASGQTYGEYLQEKFFKPLGMKNTGVHRRGSEPAGEAYGYTRKESGYRRAVNWDMSWAGGAGALYSTVRDLDRWNEGLFALKVLNRKSLELALTPVKPIGKGDKVFYAYGLIISPHRGLRQVAHSGGLHGFQSYLARYPGQNLTVAVLANAEFSPGAMAENIAELWLAAEMEPRLEREEKKAIAGKGYDDYPGRYDYGSGVMTIEREGDRLFAQLGLQPRFEIFPAGDDEFFWKVVEARAKFERAKSGKVTGILHSQGGGEIKAPRLARQVVVKVDPALYDAYLGRYDYGGGQVLTVTRDGGKLMGQLTGQPKLLLLPRSKTEFFFRVVNAEVAFVSDPKGKVIGVEHLQNGRTLEAPRLK
;
A
#
# COMPACT_ATOMS: atom_id res chain seq x y z
N MET A 1 -15.00 -20.61 -5.52
CA MET A 1 -14.00 -19.93 -6.36
C MET A 1 -13.85 -18.49 -5.90
N LYS A 2 -13.32 -18.19 -4.72
CA LYS A 2 -13.32 -16.80 -4.28
C LYS A 2 -12.46 -16.61 -3.05
N ARG A 3 -11.27 -16.15 -3.21
CA ARG A 3 -10.35 -15.41 -2.36
C ARG A 3 -8.91 -15.74 -2.71
N LEU A 4 -8.55 -15.37 -3.93
CA LEU A 4 -7.16 -15.23 -4.31
C LEU A 4 -7.03 -13.82 -4.86
N LEU A 5 -7.12 -12.81 -4.02
CA LEU A 5 -6.61 -11.46 -4.32
C LEU A 5 -7.04 -10.49 -3.22
N LEU A 6 -6.33 -10.52 -2.13
CA LEU A 6 -6.29 -9.38 -1.21
C LEU A 6 -4.83 -9.05 -0.92
N ALA A 7 -4.07 -8.82 -1.97
CA ALA A 7 -2.66 -8.46 -1.89
C ALA A 7 -2.38 -7.05 -2.43
N VAL A 8 -3.36 -6.14 -2.43
CA VAL A 8 -3.14 -4.81 -3.05
C VAL A 8 -3.38 -3.64 -2.08
N ILE A 9 -3.84 -3.84 -0.84
CA ILE A 9 -4.13 -2.68 0.02
C ILE A 9 -3.22 -2.58 1.24
N PHE A 10 -2.54 -3.63 1.63
CA PHE A 10 -1.44 -3.55 2.60
C PHE A 10 -0.11 -3.92 1.96
N ALA A 11 0.29 -3.20 0.93
CA ALA A 11 1.63 -2.70 0.90
C ALA A 11 1.72 -1.57 1.96
N VAL A 12 1.39 -1.89 3.22
CA VAL A 12 2.05 -1.22 4.33
C VAL A 12 3.52 -1.42 4.03
N ALA A 13 4.19 -0.33 3.80
CA ALA A 13 5.56 -0.20 3.40
C ALA A 13 6.54 -1.13 4.17
N CYS A 14 6.51 -2.43 3.90
CA CYS A 14 7.70 -3.18 3.73
C CYS A 14 8.13 -2.99 2.27
N SER A 15 8.18 -1.74 1.81
CA SER A 15 9.15 -1.36 0.81
C SER A 15 10.47 -1.74 1.44
N GLY A 16 10.95 -2.92 1.08
CA GLY A 16 12.35 -3.22 1.22
C GLY A 16 13.05 -1.97 0.79
N ALA A 17 13.99 -1.50 1.61
CA ALA A 17 14.77 -0.32 1.37
C ALA A 17 14.94 -0.20 -0.15
N SER A 18 14.21 0.72 -0.74
CA SER A 18 14.40 1.08 -2.13
C SER A 18 15.88 1.42 -2.15
N ARG A 19 16.71 0.55 -2.72
CA ARG A 19 18.04 0.96 -3.11
C ARG A 19 17.82 2.03 -4.16
N LEU A 20 17.50 3.22 -3.69
CA LEU A 20 17.69 4.46 -4.39
C LEU A 20 19.21 4.55 -4.57
N VAL A 21 19.69 3.98 -5.64
CA VAL A 21 21.01 4.28 -6.16
C VAL A 21 20.86 5.63 -6.83
N ALA A 22 20.84 6.68 -6.03
CA ALA A 22 21.24 7.99 -6.48
C ALA A 22 22.76 7.87 -6.67
N GLN A 23 23.19 7.67 -7.90
CA GLN A 23 24.55 7.94 -8.28
C GLN A 23 24.71 9.46 -8.16
N ASP A 24 25.69 9.90 -7.38
CA ASP A 24 26.26 11.25 -7.35
C ASP A 24 25.61 12.36 -6.50
N GLU A 25 24.86 12.04 -5.46
CA GLU A 25 24.55 13.02 -4.42
C GLU A 25 25.38 12.75 -3.16
N GLY A 26 25.91 13.83 -2.52
CA GLY A 26 26.81 13.74 -1.38
C GLY A 26 26.25 12.86 -0.24
N GLN A 27 27.13 12.30 0.57
CA GLN A 27 26.75 11.37 1.66
C GLN A 27 25.85 11.99 2.73
N GLY A 28 25.89 13.33 2.87
CA GLY A 28 25.08 14.09 3.85
C GLY A 28 23.57 13.96 3.66
N PRO A 29 23.00 14.22 2.46
CA PRO A 29 21.58 14.05 2.18
C PRO A 29 21.08 12.62 2.44
N ARG A 30 21.89 11.61 2.11
CA ARG A 30 21.56 10.19 2.37
C ARG A 30 21.50 9.89 3.86
N LEU A 31 22.42 10.46 4.64
CA LEU A 31 22.39 10.33 6.10
C LEU A 31 21.13 10.96 6.69
N ALA A 32 20.80 12.17 6.26
CA ALA A 32 19.58 12.85 6.71
C ALA A 32 18.32 12.05 6.39
N SER A 33 18.21 11.51 5.17
CA SER A 33 17.09 10.64 4.78
C SER A 33 17.00 9.41 5.66
N ALA A 34 18.11 8.70 5.87
CA ALA A 34 18.15 7.52 6.73
C ALA A 34 17.72 7.85 8.18
N ILE A 35 18.12 9.01 8.70
CA ILE A 35 17.72 9.47 10.03
C ILE A 35 16.22 9.78 10.06
N ILE A 36 15.70 10.54 9.10
CA ILE A 36 14.27 10.92 9.01
C ILE A 36 13.40 9.66 8.88
N GLU A 37 13.78 8.72 8.05
CA GLU A 37 13.11 7.41 7.90
C GLU A 37 13.24 6.53 9.16
N GLY A 38 14.22 6.81 10.01
CA GLY A 38 14.56 5.99 11.17
C GLY A 38 15.21 4.66 10.78
N ASN A 39 15.91 4.63 9.66
CA ASN A 39 16.61 3.46 9.17
C ASN A 39 18.00 3.34 9.81
N LEU A 40 18.05 2.73 10.99
CA LEU A 40 19.26 2.57 11.79
C LEU A 40 20.36 1.81 11.05
N ASP A 41 19.99 0.75 10.30
CA ASP A 41 20.91 -0.05 9.47
C ASP A 41 21.58 0.79 8.36
N ALA A 42 20.81 1.66 7.71
CA ALA A 42 21.37 2.57 6.71
C ALA A 42 22.33 3.59 7.33
N VAL A 43 22.01 4.11 8.52
CA VAL A 43 22.90 5.03 9.26
C VAL A 43 24.20 4.32 9.64
N GLU A 44 24.11 3.12 10.22
CA GLU A 44 25.28 2.30 10.57
C GLU A 44 26.19 2.08 9.33
N LYS A 45 25.63 1.63 8.22
CA LYS A 45 26.37 1.37 6.97
C LYS A 45 27.02 2.61 6.35
N LEU A 46 26.38 3.79 6.47
CA LEU A 46 26.98 5.03 5.99
C LEU A 46 28.19 5.42 6.84
N ILE A 47 28.11 5.26 8.16
CA ILE A 47 29.22 5.52 9.09
C ILE A 47 30.37 4.53 8.86
N GLU A 48 30.08 3.23 8.69
CA GLU A 48 31.08 2.20 8.37
C GLU A 48 31.82 2.47 7.04
N LYS A 49 31.19 3.15 6.09
CA LYS A 49 31.83 3.59 4.84
C LYS A 49 32.64 4.86 4.97
N GLY A 50 32.87 5.34 6.20
CA GLY A 50 33.75 6.47 6.47
C GLY A 50 33.04 7.84 6.45
N LEU A 51 31.69 7.88 6.56
CA LEU A 51 30.98 9.13 6.66
C LEU A 51 31.31 9.83 7.98
N ASP A 52 31.72 11.11 7.92
CA ASP A 52 31.97 11.94 9.10
C ASP A 52 30.62 12.39 9.73
N VAL A 53 30.31 11.84 10.90
CA VAL A 53 29.08 12.16 11.66
C VAL A 53 29.03 13.63 12.14
N ASN A 54 30.17 14.34 12.08
CA ASN A 54 30.30 15.76 12.44
C ASN A 54 30.34 16.68 11.22
N ALA A 55 30.21 16.14 9.98
CA ALA A 55 30.04 16.98 8.81
C ALA A 55 28.65 17.65 8.82
N PRO A 56 28.54 18.91 8.39
CA PRO A 56 27.26 19.56 8.28
C PRO A 56 26.42 18.93 7.16
N LEU A 57 25.15 18.68 7.43
CA LEU A 57 24.18 18.21 6.42
C LEU A 57 23.71 19.36 5.52
N THR A 58 23.51 20.52 6.15
CA THR A 58 23.28 21.83 5.54
C THR A 58 23.91 22.87 6.45
N GLU A 59 23.87 24.16 6.06
CA GLU A 59 24.36 25.23 6.92
C GLU A 59 23.65 25.24 8.28
N GLY A 60 24.42 25.01 9.35
CA GLY A 60 23.93 25.02 10.73
C GLY A 60 23.10 23.79 11.16
N LEU A 61 23.12 22.69 10.41
CA LEU A 61 22.39 21.47 10.74
C LEU A 61 23.29 20.22 10.64
N TRP A 62 23.33 19.43 11.69
CA TRP A 62 24.12 18.20 11.79
C TRP A 62 23.23 16.97 11.99
N ALA A 63 23.80 15.79 11.77
CA ALA A 63 23.11 14.51 11.93
C ALA A 63 22.44 14.36 13.31
N LEU A 64 23.13 14.80 14.36
CA LEU A 64 22.63 14.75 15.74
C LEU A 64 21.39 15.64 15.94
N ASP A 65 21.34 16.82 15.31
CA ASP A 65 20.16 17.70 15.35
C ASP A 65 18.96 17.03 14.68
N VAL A 66 19.16 16.44 13.50
CA VAL A 66 18.09 15.74 12.76
C VAL A 66 17.55 14.57 13.59
N ALA A 67 18.42 13.77 14.20
CA ALA A 67 17.99 12.65 15.04
C ALA A 67 17.14 13.12 16.24
N ARG A 68 17.52 14.21 16.88
CA ARG A 68 16.79 14.82 17.99
C ARG A 68 15.45 15.41 17.56
N LEU A 69 15.44 16.21 16.50
CA LEU A 69 14.23 16.83 15.96
C LEU A 69 13.20 15.79 15.50
N CYS A 70 13.65 14.68 14.93
CA CYS A 70 12.80 13.57 14.50
C CYS A 70 12.47 12.56 15.60
N GLY A 71 12.98 12.77 16.83
CA GLY A 71 12.77 11.87 17.98
C GLY A 71 13.36 10.47 17.77
N ARG A 72 14.48 10.35 17.05
CA ARG A 72 15.13 9.08 16.70
C ARG A 72 16.17 8.69 17.75
N LYS A 73 15.74 8.40 18.97
CA LYS A 73 16.62 8.12 20.12
C LYS A 73 17.69 7.04 19.86
N SER A 74 17.32 5.92 19.18
CA SER A 74 18.29 4.86 18.86
C SER A 74 19.39 5.35 17.89
N ILE A 75 19.02 6.22 16.95
CA ILE A 75 19.99 6.82 16.02
C ILE A 75 20.80 7.90 16.73
N GLU A 76 20.19 8.71 17.59
CA GLU A 76 20.91 9.67 18.42
C GLU A 76 22.00 8.97 19.25
N LYS A 77 21.64 7.87 19.93
CA LYS A 77 22.58 7.05 20.70
C LYS A 77 23.74 6.54 19.83
N LEU A 78 23.41 5.95 18.67
CA LEU A 78 24.43 5.48 17.73
C LEU A 78 25.38 6.59 17.28
N LEU A 79 24.84 7.76 16.90
CA LEU A 79 25.66 8.90 16.48
C LEU A 79 26.61 9.37 17.58
N LEU A 80 26.14 9.44 18.85
CA LEU A 80 26.97 9.79 20.01
C LEU A 80 28.07 8.75 20.26
N GLU A 81 27.75 7.45 20.19
CA GLU A 81 28.72 6.34 20.29
C GLU A 81 29.78 6.40 19.19
N LYS A 82 29.41 6.89 18.00
CA LYS A 82 30.32 7.08 16.87
C LYS A 82 31.02 8.46 16.87
N GLY A 83 30.94 9.19 17.96
CA GLY A 83 31.70 10.41 18.17
C GLY A 83 31.05 11.70 17.65
N ALA A 84 29.75 11.71 17.40
CA ALA A 84 29.04 12.94 17.07
C ALA A 84 29.07 13.92 18.25
N LYS A 85 29.66 15.11 18.04
CA LYS A 85 29.82 16.16 19.05
C LYS A 85 29.14 17.47 18.65
N LYS A 86 28.97 17.67 17.34
CA LYS A 86 28.39 18.90 16.80
C LYS A 86 26.87 18.78 16.76
N ALA A 87 26.23 19.70 17.44
CA ALA A 87 24.80 19.94 17.39
C ALA A 87 24.57 21.43 17.56
N ASN A 88 23.49 21.96 16.99
CA ASN A 88 23.13 23.36 17.22
C ASN A 88 22.61 23.50 18.66
N ALA A 89 23.37 24.23 19.51
CA ALA A 89 23.01 24.42 20.92
C ALA A 89 21.73 25.27 21.13
N LYS A 90 21.26 25.96 20.09
CA LYS A 90 19.97 26.66 20.12
C LYS A 90 18.86 25.68 19.75
N ILE A 91 18.04 25.32 20.72
CA ILE A 91 16.79 24.58 20.48
C ILE A 91 15.92 25.48 19.61
N VAL A 92 15.89 25.16 18.31
CA VAL A 92 14.99 25.82 17.37
C VAL A 92 13.57 25.28 17.63
N PRO A 93 12.54 26.13 17.71
CA PRO A 93 11.18 25.66 17.95
C PRO A 93 10.80 24.53 16.97
N PRO A 94 10.06 23.50 17.41
CA PRO A 94 9.59 22.43 16.54
C PRO A 94 8.92 22.99 15.29
N GLY A 95 9.26 22.46 14.12
CA GLY A 95 8.71 22.87 12.84
C GLY A 95 9.43 24.04 12.14
N THR A 96 10.33 24.75 12.78
CA THR A 96 11.08 25.86 12.14
C THR A 96 12.01 25.34 11.03
N LEU A 97 12.69 24.22 11.27
CA LEU A 97 13.57 23.56 10.28
C LEU A 97 12.85 22.52 9.42
N ALA A 98 11.53 22.34 9.61
CA ALA A 98 10.78 21.33 8.87
C ALA A 98 10.84 21.51 7.35
N PRO A 99 10.78 22.73 6.77
CA PRO A 99 10.93 22.92 5.33
C PRO A 99 12.29 22.46 4.80
N ASP A 100 13.39 22.78 5.52
CA ASP A 100 14.74 22.41 5.10
C ASP A 100 14.98 20.91 5.23
N LEU A 101 14.49 20.30 6.31
CA LEU A 101 14.53 18.87 6.50
C LEU A 101 13.69 18.11 5.45
N ALA A 102 12.52 18.64 5.10
CA ALA A 102 11.69 18.08 4.05
C ALA A 102 12.38 18.15 2.69
N ASP A 103 13.02 19.28 2.37
CA ASP A 103 13.75 19.44 1.12
C ASP A 103 14.96 18.51 1.05
N LEU A 104 15.72 18.40 2.12
CA LEU A 104 16.86 17.50 2.21
C LEU A 104 16.45 16.02 2.08
N TYR A 105 15.36 15.63 2.76
CA TYR A 105 14.79 14.28 2.65
C TYR A 105 14.32 13.96 1.23
N LEU A 106 13.54 14.84 0.63
CA LEU A 106 12.91 14.61 -0.65
C LEU A 106 13.90 14.68 -1.82
N SER A 107 14.87 15.60 -1.78
CA SER A 107 15.91 15.68 -2.80
C SER A 107 16.80 14.44 -2.82
N SER A 108 17.10 13.86 -1.63
CA SER A 108 17.89 12.64 -1.54
C SER A 108 17.19 11.38 -2.06
N ALA A 109 15.86 11.42 -2.18
CA ALA A 109 15.06 10.27 -2.64
C ALA A 109 15.11 10.08 -4.16
N ILE A 110 15.72 10.99 -4.93
CA ILE A 110 15.56 11.02 -6.37
C ILE A 110 16.76 11.62 -7.09
N SER A 111 17.08 11.09 -8.28
CA SER A 111 18.01 11.74 -9.20
C SER A 111 17.29 12.80 -10.03
N LYS A 112 17.97 13.92 -10.31
CA LYS A 112 17.44 15.07 -11.06
C LYS A 112 16.81 14.70 -12.41
N ASP A 113 17.33 13.69 -13.09
CA ASP A 113 16.89 13.28 -14.42
C ASP A 113 15.99 12.05 -14.43
N SER A 114 15.62 11.53 -13.26
CA SER A 114 14.64 10.43 -13.12
C SER A 114 13.19 10.93 -13.10
N PRO A 115 12.19 10.06 -13.28
CA PRO A 115 10.80 10.40 -12.99
C PRO A 115 10.67 10.95 -11.58
N GLY A 116 9.68 11.80 -11.35
CA GLY A 116 9.64 12.64 -10.17
C GLY A 116 8.34 12.58 -9.39
N PHE A 117 8.22 13.52 -8.48
CA PHE A 117 7.04 13.70 -7.66
C PHE A 117 6.85 15.18 -7.27
N SER A 118 5.65 15.51 -6.84
CA SER A 118 5.31 16.81 -6.26
C SER A 118 4.73 16.60 -4.86
N VAL A 119 5.04 17.53 -3.97
CA VAL A 119 4.65 17.48 -2.55
C VAL A 119 4.09 18.81 -2.11
N ILE A 120 3.07 18.80 -1.26
CA ILE A 120 2.60 19.96 -0.50
C ILE A 120 2.38 19.58 0.96
N VAL A 121 2.73 20.52 1.83
CA VAL A 121 2.32 20.54 3.24
C VAL A 121 1.62 21.87 3.48
N SER A 122 0.40 21.81 4.00
CA SER A 122 -0.32 23.00 4.42
C SER A 122 -0.88 22.83 5.82
N ARG A 123 -1.05 23.92 6.55
CA ARG A 123 -1.71 23.94 7.86
C ARG A 123 -2.67 25.11 7.95
N LYS A 124 -3.95 24.83 8.27
CA LYS A 124 -5.00 25.85 8.35
C LYS A 124 -5.12 26.67 7.05
N GLY A 125 -5.02 26.03 5.90
CA GLY A 125 -5.09 26.66 4.57
C GLY A 125 -3.85 27.47 4.16
N ARG A 126 -2.79 27.51 5.00
CA ARG A 126 -1.52 28.16 4.68
C ARG A 126 -0.53 27.13 4.15
N GLU A 127 0.01 27.34 2.95
CA GLU A 127 1.11 26.55 2.37
C GLU A 127 2.37 26.74 3.24
N LEU A 128 2.87 25.64 3.82
CA LEU A 128 4.09 25.59 4.60
C LEU A 128 5.29 25.12 3.78
N PHE A 129 5.01 24.20 2.83
CA PHE A 129 6.00 23.64 1.93
C PHE A 129 5.31 23.16 0.66
N CYS A 130 5.86 23.49 -0.53
CA CYS A 130 5.30 23.03 -1.79
C CYS A 130 6.39 23.00 -2.86
N ARG A 131 6.84 21.80 -3.25
CA ARG A 131 7.94 21.60 -4.21
C ARG A 131 7.70 20.39 -5.12
N GLY A 132 8.44 20.36 -6.23
CA GLY A 132 8.53 19.22 -7.12
C GLY A 132 9.98 18.79 -7.31
N TYR A 133 10.18 17.51 -7.55
CA TYR A 133 11.49 16.88 -7.68
C TYR A 133 11.50 15.95 -8.89
N GLY A 134 12.65 15.85 -9.57
CA GLY A 134 12.80 15.03 -10.77
C GLY A 134 12.01 15.54 -11.96
N ARG A 135 11.63 14.64 -12.88
CA ARG A 135 11.03 14.97 -14.17
C ARG A 135 9.58 14.50 -14.27
N ALA A 136 8.69 15.41 -14.66
CA ALA A 136 7.34 15.07 -15.12
C ALA A 136 7.40 14.30 -16.46
N ARG A 137 8.33 14.70 -17.34
CA ARG A 137 8.58 14.06 -18.65
C ARG A 137 10.08 13.90 -18.87
N VAL A 138 10.60 12.69 -18.60
CA VAL A 138 12.04 12.41 -18.59
C VAL A 138 12.72 12.78 -19.91
N LYS A 139 12.26 12.20 -21.05
CA LYS A 139 12.89 12.45 -22.35
C LYS A 139 12.83 13.91 -22.81
N ALA A 140 11.82 14.65 -22.40
CA ALA A 140 11.64 16.06 -22.75
C ALA A 140 12.30 17.01 -21.75
N GLY A 141 12.94 16.48 -20.68
CA GLY A 141 13.58 17.29 -19.65
C GLY A 141 12.61 18.16 -18.82
N VAL A 142 11.29 17.93 -18.91
CA VAL A 142 10.28 18.75 -18.21
C VAL A 142 10.31 18.43 -16.73
N PRO A 143 10.58 19.39 -15.83
CA PRO A 143 10.62 19.14 -14.41
C PRO A 143 9.23 18.86 -13.84
N ALA A 144 9.15 18.06 -12.77
CA ALA A 144 7.96 17.98 -11.95
C ALA A 144 7.89 19.21 -11.03
N GLY A 145 6.68 19.73 -10.79
CA GLY A 145 6.47 20.90 -9.95
C GLY A 145 5.08 20.93 -9.32
N PRO A 146 4.81 21.89 -8.42
CA PRO A 146 3.53 22.00 -7.71
C PRO A 146 2.30 22.12 -8.60
N GLY A 147 2.48 22.64 -9.82
CA GLY A 147 1.43 22.79 -10.83
C GLY A 147 1.35 21.64 -11.84
N THR A 148 2.20 20.62 -11.72
CA THR A 148 2.18 19.47 -12.62
C THR A 148 0.95 18.61 -12.35
N PRO A 149 0.08 18.35 -13.34
CA PRO A 149 -1.01 17.40 -13.19
C PRO A 149 -0.49 15.94 -13.19
N PHE A 150 -0.94 15.14 -12.23
CA PHE A 150 -0.71 13.70 -12.17
C PHE A 150 -2.05 12.97 -12.15
N ARG A 151 -2.12 11.76 -12.69
CA ARG A 151 -3.26 10.88 -12.46
C ARG A 151 -3.23 10.39 -11.02
N ILE A 152 -4.34 10.59 -10.31
CA ILE A 152 -4.38 10.36 -8.85
C ILE A 152 -4.94 8.99 -8.45
N GLY A 153 -5.34 8.15 -9.44
CA GLY A 153 -5.86 6.82 -9.17
C GLY A 153 -6.95 6.84 -8.10
N SER A 154 -6.85 5.94 -7.13
CA SER A 154 -7.89 5.73 -6.12
C SER A 154 -8.16 6.92 -5.17
N VAL A 155 -7.33 7.96 -5.13
CA VAL A 155 -7.68 9.22 -4.46
C VAL A 155 -8.96 9.82 -5.06
N THR A 156 -9.32 9.48 -6.31
CA THR A 156 -10.61 9.76 -6.95
C THR A 156 -11.81 9.35 -6.09
N LYS A 157 -11.70 8.27 -5.32
CA LYS A 157 -12.81 7.72 -4.54
C LYS A 157 -13.36 8.69 -3.49
N GLN A 158 -12.54 9.57 -2.96
CA GLN A 158 -13.00 10.62 -2.04
C GLN A 158 -14.03 11.53 -2.73
N PHE A 159 -13.75 11.94 -3.97
CA PHE A 159 -14.63 12.81 -4.77
C PHE A 159 -15.92 12.09 -5.12
N THR A 160 -15.85 10.82 -5.49
CA THR A 160 -17.04 10.01 -5.80
C THR A 160 -17.92 9.84 -4.58
N SER A 161 -17.35 9.52 -3.41
CA SER A 161 -18.10 9.38 -2.16
C SER A 161 -18.78 10.68 -1.75
N VAL A 162 -18.05 11.79 -1.85
CA VAL A 162 -18.58 13.12 -1.53
C VAL A 162 -19.68 13.53 -2.54
N ALA A 163 -19.56 13.15 -3.82
CA ALA A 163 -20.60 13.37 -4.81
C ALA A 163 -21.92 12.64 -4.47
N ILE A 164 -21.82 11.38 -4.04
CA ILE A 164 -22.99 10.62 -3.56
C ILE A 164 -23.62 11.30 -2.32
N LEU A 165 -22.80 11.74 -1.37
CA LEU A 165 -23.31 12.42 -0.18
C LEU A 165 -23.91 13.80 -0.51
N LYS A 166 -23.34 14.51 -1.48
CA LYS A 166 -23.90 15.78 -1.96
C LYS A 166 -25.27 15.58 -2.63
N LEU A 167 -25.41 14.53 -3.45
CA LEU A 167 -26.70 14.15 -4.03
C LEU A 167 -27.70 13.72 -2.95
N GLN A 168 -27.26 13.13 -1.85
CA GLN A 168 -28.11 12.86 -0.70
C GLN A 168 -28.56 14.15 -0.02
N GLU A 169 -27.69 15.15 0.16
CA GLU A 169 -28.08 16.47 0.68
C GLU A 169 -29.10 17.16 -0.21
N ASP A 170 -28.94 17.02 -1.52
CA ASP A 170 -29.83 17.57 -2.54
C ASP A 170 -31.14 16.74 -2.70
N GLY A 171 -31.37 15.71 -1.87
CA GLY A 171 -32.57 14.87 -1.87
C GLY A 171 -32.74 13.95 -3.08
N LYS A 172 -31.72 13.78 -3.91
CA LYS A 172 -31.75 12.99 -5.15
C LYS A 172 -31.63 11.47 -4.91
N LEU A 173 -30.96 11.07 -3.84
CA LEU A 173 -30.75 9.69 -3.43
C LEU A 173 -30.51 9.59 -1.93
N LYS A 174 -30.45 8.35 -1.41
CA LYS A 174 -30.03 8.03 -0.06
C LYS A 174 -28.94 6.96 -0.10
N VAL A 175 -27.98 6.97 0.82
CA VAL A 175 -26.97 5.90 0.90
C VAL A 175 -27.57 4.52 1.20
N SER A 176 -28.81 4.48 1.72
CA SER A 176 -29.61 3.26 1.91
C SER A 176 -30.33 2.78 0.66
N ASP A 177 -30.36 3.56 -0.43
CA ASP A 177 -30.98 3.14 -1.69
C ASP A 177 -30.30 1.88 -2.21
N ARG A 178 -31.12 1.01 -2.83
CA ARG A 178 -30.65 -0.25 -3.43
C ARG A 178 -30.02 0.01 -4.79
N LEU A 179 -29.03 -0.80 -5.14
CA LEU A 179 -28.36 -0.75 -6.45
C LEU A 179 -29.38 -0.94 -7.58
N SER A 180 -30.39 -1.80 -7.38
CA SER A 180 -31.48 -2.05 -8.35
C SER A 180 -32.30 -0.80 -8.70
N LYS A 181 -32.32 0.24 -7.87
CA LYS A 181 -32.93 1.55 -8.21
C LYS A 181 -32.25 2.21 -9.42
N PHE A 182 -30.96 2.00 -9.58
CA PHE A 182 -30.14 2.62 -10.64
C PHE A 182 -29.80 1.64 -11.76
N PHE A 183 -29.74 0.36 -11.44
CA PHE A 183 -29.45 -0.76 -12.34
C PHE A 183 -30.44 -1.89 -12.07
N PRO A 184 -31.67 -1.82 -12.65
CA PRO A 184 -32.75 -2.77 -12.34
C PRO A 184 -32.36 -4.24 -12.57
N ASP A 185 -31.62 -4.50 -13.64
CA ASP A 185 -31.24 -5.86 -14.06
C ASP A 185 -29.93 -6.35 -13.41
N PHE A 186 -29.35 -5.59 -12.47
CA PHE A 186 -28.11 -6.00 -11.81
C PHE A 186 -28.38 -7.18 -10.86
N PRO A 187 -27.69 -8.34 -11.04
CA PRO A 187 -27.92 -9.50 -10.19
C PRO A 187 -27.75 -9.18 -8.71
N ARG A 188 -28.73 -9.55 -7.89
CA ARG A 188 -28.76 -9.26 -6.46
C ARG A 188 -28.74 -7.75 -6.13
N GLY A 189 -29.07 -6.88 -7.10
CA GLY A 189 -29.07 -5.42 -6.91
C GLY A 189 -30.03 -4.96 -5.80
N GLY A 190 -31.08 -5.74 -5.50
CA GLY A 190 -31.97 -5.52 -4.38
C GLY A 190 -31.38 -5.78 -2.98
N GLU A 191 -30.24 -6.47 -2.90
CA GLU A 191 -29.53 -6.74 -1.64
C GLU A 191 -28.40 -5.73 -1.36
N VAL A 192 -27.88 -5.09 -2.42
CA VAL A 192 -26.75 -4.16 -2.35
C VAL A 192 -27.26 -2.74 -2.16
N THR A 193 -26.76 -2.03 -1.16
CA THR A 193 -27.03 -0.59 -0.97
C THR A 193 -25.86 0.27 -1.47
N LEU A 194 -26.07 1.58 -1.66
CA LEU A 194 -24.99 2.52 -1.94
C LEU A 194 -23.98 2.58 -0.78
N HIS A 195 -24.44 2.42 0.49
CA HIS A 195 -23.57 2.25 1.64
C HIS A 195 -22.60 1.06 1.46
N HIS A 196 -23.10 -0.08 0.97
CA HIS A 196 -22.25 -1.25 0.72
C HIS A 196 -21.17 -0.98 -0.37
N LEU A 197 -21.51 -0.21 -1.41
CA LEU A 197 -20.56 0.19 -2.46
C LEU A 197 -19.51 1.16 -1.91
N LEU A 198 -19.94 2.20 -1.18
CA LEU A 198 -19.08 3.22 -0.58
C LEU A 198 -18.07 2.65 0.40
N SER A 199 -18.47 1.62 1.16
CA SER A 199 -17.68 1.00 2.22
C SER A 199 -16.95 -0.28 1.80
N HIS A 200 -17.00 -0.66 0.52
CA HIS A 200 -16.43 -1.91 0.02
C HIS A 200 -16.97 -3.19 0.69
N THR A 201 -18.22 -3.16 1.11
CA THR A 201 -18.89 -4.29 1.74
C THR A 201 -19.96 -4.93 0.85
N SER A 202 -20.02 -4.56 -0.44
CA SER A 202 -21.05 -5.04 -1.36
C SER A 202 -20.91 -6.52 -1.78
N GLY A 203 -19.73 -7.08 -1.67
CA GLY A 203 -19.42 -8.40 -2.23
C GLY A 203 -19.28 -8.43 -3.75
N ILE A 204 -19.52 -7.33 -4.46
CA ILE A 204 -19.35 -7.24 -5.91
C ILE A 204 -17.87 -7.41 -6.25
N HIS A 205 -17.57 -8.39 -7.11
CA HIS A 205 -16.21 -8.70 -7.56
C HIS A 205 -15.54 -7.50 -8.22
N SER A 206 -14.26 -7.26 -7.92
CA SER A 206 -13.51 -6.19 -8.56
C SER A 206 -13.01 -6.62 -9.93
N TYR A 207 -13.50 -5.98 -11.00
CA TYR A 207 -13.07 -6.29 -12.39
C TYR A 207 -11.57 -6.10 -12.61
N THR A 208 -10.91 -5.29 -11.79
CA THR A 208 -9.45 -5.09 -11.87
C THR A 208 -8.65 -6.26 -11.32
N SER A 209 -9.33 -7.21 -10.66
CA SER A 209 -8.73 -8.46 -10.16
C SER A 209 -8.82 -9.60 -11.18
N ASP A 210 -9.46 -9.37 -12.31
CA ASP A 210 -9.61 -10.39 -13.35
C ASP A 210 -8.28 -10.70 -14.04
N PRO A 211 -7.99 -11.98 -14.31
CA PRO A 211 -6.89 -12.35 -15.18
C PRO A 211 -7.06 -11.71 -16.56
N GLY A 212 -6.03 -11.08 -17.06
CA GLY A 212 -6.08 -10.43 -18.37
C GLY A 212 -6.70 -9.03 -18.38
N PHE A 213 -7.16 -8.48 -17.24
CA PHE A 213 -7.63 -7.10 -17.17
C PHE A 213 -6.67 -6.13 -17.87
N LEU A 214 -5.37 -6.27 -17.64
CA LEU A 214 -4.34 -5.41 -18.22
C LEU A 214 -4.21 -5.50 -19.75
N LYS A 215 -4.72 -6.57 -20.39
CA LYS A 215 -4.65 -6.73 -21.85
C LYS A 215 -5.53 -5.72 -22.59
N GLY A 216 -6.62 -5.25 -21.95
CA GLY A 216 -7.59 -4.34 -22.54
C GLY A 216 -7.42 -2.87 -22.16
N VAL A 217 -6.69 -2.54 -21.09
CA VAL A 217 -6.73 -1.21 -20.46
C VAL A 217 -6.19 -0.05 -21.30
N THR A 218 -5.49 -0.32 -22.39
CA THR A 218 -4.98 0.71 -23.30
C THR A 218 -5.99 1.14 -24.37
N LYS A 219 -7.12 0.44 -24.48
CA LYS A 219 -8.22 0.76 -25.41
C LYS A 219 -9.43 1.27 -24.61
N PRO A 220 -10.24 2.18 -25.15
CA PRO A 220 -11.45 2.63 -24.47
C PRO A 220 -12.44 1.48 -24.27
N VAL A 221 -13.18 1.53 -23.17
CA VAL A 221 -14.31 0.63 -22.88
C VAL A 221 -15.58 1.46 -22.71
N LYS A 222 -16.70 0.96 -23.26
CA LYS A 222 -18.01 1.58 -23.01
C LYS A 222 -18.47 1.24 -21.58
N ALA A 223 -19.08 2.21 -20.92
CA ALA A 223 -19.58 2.02 -19.56
C ALA A 223 -20.55 0.83 -19.45
N ALA A 224 -21.45 0.66 -20.44
CA ALA A 224 -22.39 -0.45 -20.48
C ALA A 224 -21.70 -1.81 -20.54
N ASP A 225 -20.66 -1.95 -21.38
CA ASP A 225 -19.91 -3.21 -21.54
C ASP A 225 -19.18 -3.58 -20.23
N LEU A 226 -18.66 -2.56 -19.51
CA LEU A 226 -18.00 -2.79 -18.22
C LEU A 226 -19.01 -3.12 -17.12
N VAL A 227 -20.19 -2.48 -17.09
CA VAL A 227 -21.28 -2.85 -16.19
C VAL A 227 -21.74 -4.27 -16.43
N GLU A 228 -21.93 -4.68 -17.70
CA GLU A 228 -22.27 -6.04 -18.06
C GLU A 228 -21.20 -7.04 -17.59
N LYS A 229 -19.92 -6.73 -17.81
CA LYS A 229 -18.82 -7.54 -17.29
C LYS A 229 -18.84 -7.68 -15.78
N ILE A 230 -19.08 -6.59 -15.05
CA ILE A 230 -19.17 -6.57 -13.58
C ILE A 230 -20.37 -7.42 -13.12
N SER A 231 -21.52 -7.28 -13.77
CA SER A 231 -22.75 -7.98 -13.39
C SER A 231 -22.67 -9.50 -13.60
N LYS A 232 -21.92 -9.96 -14.61
CA LYS A 232 -21.72 -11.39 -14.88
C LYS A 232 -20.75 -12.07 -13.91
N ALA A 233 -19.92 -11.30 -13.20
CA ALA A 233 -18.99 -11.85 -12.22
C ALA A 233 -19.76 -12.32 -10.96
N PRO A 234 -19.43 -13.49 -10.40
CA PRO A 234 -20.05 -13.92 -9.17
C PRO A 234 -19.67 -13.01 -7.99
N PHE A 235 -20.55 -12.84 -7.02
CA PHE A 235 -20.25 -12.12 -5.78
C PHE A 235 -19.14 -12.83 -4.98
N ASP A 236 -18.23 -12.06 -4.39
CA ASP A 236 -17.17 -12.60 -3.54
C ASP A 236 -17.69 -13.06 -2.17
N PHE A 237 -18.76 -12.44 -1.67
CA PHE A 237 -19.45 -12.73 -0.43
C PHE A 237 -20.82 -12.01 -0.39
N ASP A 238 -21.66 -12.33 0.59
CA ASP A 238 -22.94 -11.66 0.74
C ASP A 238 -22.79 -10.21 1.20
N PRO A 239 -23.61 -9.28 0.67
CA PRO A 239 -23.54 -7.86 1.02
C PRO A 239 -23.54 -7.63 2.55
N GLY A 240 -22.67 -6.74 3.01
CA GLY A 240 -22.49 -6.40 4.43
C GLY A 240 -21.61 -7.36 5.25
N ARG A 241 -21.29 -8.56 4.76
CA ARG A 241 -20.57 -9.59 5.55
C ARG A 241 -19.11 -9.24 5.77
N HIS A 242 -18.41 -8.83 4.73
CA HIS A 242 -16.96 -8.59 4.77
C HIS A 242 -16.62 -7.27 4.09
N LEU A 243 -15.41 -6.78 4.36
CA LEU A 243 -14.79 -5.72 3.59
C LEU A 243 -13.87 -6.37 2.53
N ASN A 244 -14.11 -6.06 1.24
CA ASN A 244 -13.21 -6.39 0.15
C ASN A 244 -13.18 -5.23 -0.83
N TYR A 245 -12.02 -4.57 -0.95
CA TYR A 245 -11.86 -3.41 -1.82
C TYR A 245 -12.25 -3.74 -3.26
N SER A 246 -13.20 -3.02 -3.80
CA SER A 246 -13.75 -3.27 -5.13
C SER A 246 -13.78 -1.98 -5.96
N ASN A 247 -13.01 -1.95 -7.05
CA ASN A 247 -13.10 -0.88 -8.04
C ASN A 247 -14.43 -0.91 -8.78
N SER A 248 -15.06 -2.09 -8.93
CA SER A 248 -16.40 -2.22 -9.52
C SER A 248 -17.44 -1.38 -8.77
N GLY A 249 -17.40 -1.41 -7.42
CA GLY A 249 -18.33 -0.62 -6.61
C GLY A 249 -18.22 0.88 -6.90
N TYR A 250 -17.01 1.40 -6.97
CA TYR A 250 -16.78 2.82 -7.24
C TYR A 250 -16.98 3.22 -8.70
N PHE A 251 -16.76 2.31 -9.63
CA PHE A 251 -17.16 2.52 -11.03
C PHE A 251 -18.67 2.70 -11.14
N LEU A 252 -19.45 1.81 -10.50
CA LEU A 252 -20.93 1.92 -10.44
C LEU A 252 -21.37 3.21 -9.75
N LEU A 253 -20.72 3.61 -8.63
CA LEU A 253 -21.01 4.88 -7.94
C LEU A 253 -20.81 6.10 -8.86
N GLY A 254 -19.75 6.10 -9.70
CA GLY A 254 -19.56 7.15 -10.70
C GLY A 254 -20.75 7.27 -11.68
N LEU A 255 -21.24 6.14 -12.18
CA LEU A 255 -22.44 6.10 -13.05
C LEU A 255 -23.73 6.47 -12.30
N ILE A 256 -23.81 6.16 -10.99
CA ILE A 256 -24.95 6.58 -10.16
C ILE A 256 -24.97 8.10 -10.00
N VAL A 257 -23.79 8.74 -9.87
CA VAL A 257 -23.70 10.21 -9.90
C VAL A 257 -24.29 10.75 -11.18
N GLU A 258 -23.98 10.18 -12.36
CA GLU A 258 -24.54 10.60 -13.65
C GLU A 258 -26.06 10.41 -13.71
N LYS A 259 -26.54 9.23 -13.33
CA LYS A 259 -27.99 8.93 -13.36
C LYS A 259 -28.81 9.81 -12.41
N ALA A 260 -28.27 10.13 -11.23
CA ALA A 260 -28.99 10.90 -10.22
C ALA A 260 -28.90 12.42 -10.46
N SER A 261 -27.82 12.90 -11.06
CA SER A 261 -27.64 14.33 -11.36
C SER A 261 -28.19 14.74 -12.72
N GLY A 262 -28.22 13.84 -13.70
CA GLY A 262 -28.48 14.15 -15.11
C GLY A 262 -27.30 14.77 -15.84
N GLN A 263 -26.12 14.81 -15.23
CA GLN A 263 -24.88 15.36 -15.78
C GLN A 263 -23.85 14.24 -15.94
N THR A 264 -22.85 14.41 -16.79
CA THR A 264 -21.69 13.51 -16.77
C THR A 264 -20.96 13.61 -15.42
N TYR A 265 -20.28 12.54 -15.02
CA TYR A 265 -19.52 12.52 -13.78
C TYR A 265 -18.53 13.70 -13.67
N GLY A 266 -17.86 14.02 -14.78
CA GLY A 266 -16.89 15.13 -14.80
C GLY A 266 -17.57 16.51 -14.66
N GLU A 267 -18.71 16.74 -15.33
CA GLU A 267 -19.46 18.00 -15.25
C GLU A 267 -20.00 18.22 -13.83
N TYR A 268 -20.55 17.18 -13.22
CA TYR A 268 -21.04 17.26 -11.85
C TYR A 268 -19.93 17.64 -10.86
N LEU A 269 -18.76 16.98 -10.93
CA LEU A 269 -17.61 17.31 -10.06
C LEU A 269 -17.09 18.72 -10.33
N GLN A 270 -17.03 19.13 -11.61
CA GLN A 270 -16.58 20.46 -11.99
C GLN A 270 -17.49 21.54 -11.41
N GLU A 271 -18.81 21.37 -11.51
CA GLU A 271 -19.79 22.33 -11.02
C GLU A 271 -19.83 22.39 -9.50
N LYS A 272 -19.91 21.22 -8.86
CA LYS A 272 -20.15 21.15 -7.41
C LYS A 272 -18.89 21.33 -6.58
N PHE A 273 -17.71 20.98 -7.11
CA PHE A 273 -16.49 20.95 -6.31
C PHE A 273 -15.35 21.75 -6.93
N PHE A 274 -14.92 21.46 -8.17
CA PHE A 274 -13.69 22.01 -8.68
C PHE A 274 -13.77 23.52 -8.90
N LYS A 275 -14.84 23.99 -9.53
CA LYS A 275 -15.05 25.42 -9.77
C LYS A 275 -15.22 26.20 -8.46
N PRO A 276 -16.09 25.81 -7.50
CA PRO A 276 -16.25 26.51 -6.23
C PRO A 276 -14.98 26.57 -5.37
N LEU A 277 -14.15 25.52 -5.42
CA LEU A 277 -12.89 25.45 -4.67
C LEU A 277 -11.68 26.03 -5.42
N GLY A 278 -11.86 26.49 -6.65
CA GLY A 278 -10.76 27.01 -7.48
C GLY A 278 -9.74 25.96 -7.92
N MET A 279 -10.15 24.68 -8.06
CA MET A 279 -9.33 23.55 -8.47
C MET A 279 -9.19 23.53 -10.00
N LYS A 280 -8.42 24.45 -10.55
CA LYS A 280 -8.35 24.70 -12.00
C LYS A 280 -7.60 23.63 -12.80
N ASN A 281 -6.80 22.81 -12.12
CA ASN A 281 -5.96 21.77 -12.72
C ASN A 281 -6.40 20.35 -12.30
N THR A 282 -7.68 20.19 -11.99
CA THR A 282 -8.30 18.90 -11.60
C THR A 282 -9.45 18.58 -12.54
N GLY A 283 -9.54 17.34 -12.96
CA GLY A 283 -10.61 16.89 -13.85
C GLY A 283 -10.60 15.38 -14.09
N VAL A 284 -11.59 14.92 -14.85
CA VAL A 284 -11.62 13.54 -15.34
C VAL A 284 -10.69 13.43 -16.54
N HIS A 285 -9.70 12.54 -16.43
CA HIS A 285 -8.77 12.30 -17.51
C HIS A 285 -9.47 11.60 -18.70
N ARG A 286 -9.34 12.15 -19.87
CA ARG A 286 -9.86 11.59 -21.12
C ARG A 286 -8.75 11.57 -22.16
N ARG A 287 -8.67 10.47 -22.90
CA ARG A 287 -7.74 10.34 -24.01
C ARG A 287 -8.08 11.36 -25.10
N GLY A 288 -7.07 12.07 -25.60
CA GLY A 288 -7.23 13.14 -26.58
C GLY A 288 -7.61 14.49 -26.00
N SER A 289 -7.79 14.56 -24.66
CA SER A 289 -8.03 15.79 -23.90
C SER A 289 -7.20 15.78 -22.61
N GLU A 290 -5.95 15.37 -22.72
CA GLU A 290 -5.02 15.33 -21.60
C GLU A 290 -4.74 16.74 -21.09
N PRO A 291 -4.61 16.97 -19.77
CA PRO A 291 -4.32 18.28 -19.22
C PRO A 291 -2.94 18.77 -19.66
N ALA A 292 -2.86 20.07 -19.94
CA ALA A 292 -1.59 20.70 -20.30
C ALA A 292 -0.53 20.45 -19.22
N GLY A 293 0.67 20.04 -19.61
CA GLY A 293 1.77 19.77 -18.68
C GLY A 293 1.65 18.47 -17.89
N GLU A 294 0.70 17.58 -18.19
CA GLU A 294 0.55 16.29 -17.49
C GLU A 294 1.87 15.53 -17.42
N ALA A 295 2.16 14.97 -16.25
CA ALA A 295 3.26 14.06 -16.07
C ALA A 295 3.04 12.75 -16.84
N TYR A 296 4.12 12.17 -17.34
CA TYR A 296 4.09 10.85 -17.93
C TYR A 296 4.41 9.77 -16.88
N GLY A 297 3.66 8.68 -16.86
CA GLY A 297 3.93 7.55 -15.99
C GLY A 297 5.12 6.70 -16.45
N TYR A 298 5.92 6.22 -15.49
CA TYR A 298 7.11 5.41 -15.75
C TYR A 298 7.14 4.16 -14.88
N THR A 299 7.70 3.08 -15.42
CA THR A 299 8.01 1.84 -14.71
C THR A 299 9.51 1.65 -14.68
N ARG A 300 10.05 1.27 -13.53
CA ARG A 300 11.47 0.96 -13.36
C ARG A 300 11.84 -0.35 -14.07
N LYS A 301 13.01 -0.38 -14.68
CA LYS A 301 13.67 -1.53 -15.29
C LYS A 301 15.12 -1.59 -14.80
N GLU A 302 15.80 -2.69 -15.05
CA GLU A 302 17.22 -2.84 -14.71
C GLU A 302 18.08 -1.73 -15.33
N SER A 303 17.77 -1.32 -16.55
CA SER A 303 18.48 -0.27 -17.30
C SER A 303 17.88 1.13 -17.12
N GLY A 304 17.10 1.40 -16.08
CA GLY A 304 16.50 2.73 -15.82
C GLY A 304 14.97 2.75 -15.90
N TYR A 305 14.38 3.75 -16.57
CA TYR A 305 12.93 3.95 -16.62
C TYR A 305 12.40 3.89 -18.05
N ARG A 306 11.26 3.21 -18.23
CA ARG A 306 10.48 3.24 -19.46
C ARG A 306 9.07 3.80 -19.21
N ARG A 307 8.42 4.28 -20.27
CA ARG A 307 7.00 4.67 -20.20
C ARG A 307 6.17 3.50 -19.66
N ALA A 308 5.35 3.76 -18.67
CA ALA A 308 4.40 2.80 -18.14
C ALA A 308 3.25 2.53 -19.14
N VAL A 309 2.49 1.49 -18.89
CA VAL A 309 1.25 1.20 -19.63
C VAL A 309 0.30 2.39 -19.47
N ASN A 310 -0.07 3.02 -20.58
CA ASN A 310 -0.98 4.17 -20.58
C ASN A 310 -2.42 3.68 -20.62
N TRP A 311 -3.08 3.67 -19.45
CA TRP A 311 -4.49 3.30 -19.36
C TRP A 311 -5.39 4.29 -20.06
N ASP A 312 -6.41 3.78 -20.75
CA ASP A 312 -7.58 4.58 -21.06
C ASP A 312 -8.44 4.69 -19.79
N MET A 313 -8.67 5.92 -19.36
CA MET A 313 -9.31 6.15 -18.05
C MET A 313 -10.81 5.86 -18.03
N SER A 314 -11.41 5.47 -19.18
CA SER A 314 -12.75 4.89 -19.24
C SER A 314 -12.87 3.61 -18.39
N TRP A 315 -11.76 2.88 -18.20
CA TRP A 315 -11.70 1.73 -17.30
C TRP A 315 -11.74 2.09 -15.83
N ALA A 316 -11.39 3.29 -15.45
CA ALA A 316 -11.27 3.69 -14.04
C ALA A 316 -12.54 4.41 -13.52
N GLY A 317 -13.18 5.26 -14.33
CA GLY A 317 -14.39 5.99 -13.96
C GLY A 317 -14.32 6.61 -12.56
N GLY A 318 -15.40 6.51 -11.80
CA GLY A 318 -15.46 6.99 -10.41
C GLY A 318 -14.52 6.28 -9.43
N ALA A 319 -13.84 5.21 -9.84
CA ALA A 319 -12.87 4.50 -9.02
C ALA A 319 -11.45 5.09 -9.11
N GLY A 320 -11.11 5.85 -10.19
CA GLY A 320 -9.71 6.22 -10.38
C GLY A 320 -9.40 7.17 -11.54
N ALA A 321 -10.38 7.78 -12.20
CA ALA A 321 -10.16 8.50 -13.47
C ALA A 321 -9.69 9.96 -13.33
N LEU A 322 -9.53 10.49 -12.12
CA LEU A 322 -9.14 11.89 -11.96
C LEU A 322 -7.63 12.11 -12.14
N TYR A 323 -7.30 13.27 -12.65
CA TYR A 323 -6.00 13.90 -12.50
C TYR A 323 -6.11 15.12 -11.59
N SER A 324 -5.02 15.49 -10.94
CA SER A 324 -4.96 16.67 -10.07
C SER A 324 -3.52 17.16 -9.89
N THR A 325 -3.36 18.28 -9.20
CA THR A 325 -2.11 18.80 -8.69
C THR A 325 -2.10 18.77 -7.16
N VAL A 326 -0.93 18.82 -6.54
CA VAL A 326 -0.85 18.85 -5.06
C VAL A 326 -1.57 20.07 -4.48
N ARG A 327 -1.54 21.23 -5.16
CA ARG A 327 -2.24 22.44 -4.71
C ARG A 327 -3.76 22.31 -4.80
N ASP A 328 -4.27 21.65 -5.83
CA ASP A 328 -5.72 21.44 -5.95
C ASP A 328 -6.21 20.41 -4.94
N LEU A 329 -5.41 19.36 -4.64
CA LEU A 329 -5.74 18.42 -3.57
C LEU A 329 -5.72 19.07 -2.17
N ASP A 330 -4.86 20.05 -1.96
CA ASP A 330 -4.89 20.86 -0.73
C ASP A 330 -6.18 21.69 -0.63
N ARG A 331 -6.57 22.38 -1.71
CA ARG A 331 -7.86 23.10 -1.79
C ARG A 331 -9.06 22.18 -1.54
N TRP A 332 -9.00 20.96 -2.08
CA TRP A 332 -10.01 19.93 -1.82
C TRP A 332 -10.12 19.61 -0.33
N ASN A 333 -9.03 19.26 0.32
CA ASN A 333 -9.02 18.94 1.74
C ASN A 333 -9.47 20.13 2.60
N GLU A 334 -8.95 21.32 2.36
CA GLU A 334 -9.38 22.50 3.09
C GLU A 334 -10.87 22.77 2.87
N GLY A 335 -11.38 22.67 1.65
CA GLY A 335 -12.80 22.86 1.35
C GLY A 335 -13.71 21.82 2.01
N LEU A 336 -13.29 20.56 2.01
CA LEU A 336 -14.06 19.46 2.61
C LEU A 336 -14.15 19.61 4.12
N PHE A 337 -13.02 19.82 4.81
CA PHE A 337 -12.99 19.93 6.27
C PHE A 337 -13.46 21.28 6.80
N ALA A 338 -13.49 22.33 5.97
CA ALA A 338 -14.11 23.61 6.26
C ALA A 338 -15.63 23.66 5.97
N LEU A 339 -16.25 22.50 5.66
CA LEU A 339 -17.69 22.37 5.38
C LEU A 339 -18.18 23.19 4.17
N LYS A 340 -17.30 23.50 3.21
CA LYS A 340 -17.66 24.20 1.97
C LYS A 340 -18.27 23.27 0.90
N VAL A 341 -18.08 21.96 1.06
CA VAL A 341 -18.49 20.91 0.11
C VAL A 341 -19.69 20.12 0.62
N LEU A 342 -19.61 19.67 1.86
CA LEU A 342 -20.66 18.95 2.58
C LEU A 342 -21.01 19.67 3.87
N ASN A 343 -22.26 19.49 4.33
CA ASN A 343 -22.62 19.87 5.68
C ASN A 343 -21.94 18.95 6.73
N ARG A 344 -21.98 19.35 7.99
CA ARG A 344 -21.34 18.61 9.10
C ARG A 344 -21.82 17.15 9.19
N LYS A 345 -23.14 16.91 9.08
CA LYS A 345 -23.72 15.57 9.19
C LYS A 345 -23.21 14.63 8.09
N SER A 346 -23.12 15.13 6.86
CA SER A 346 -22.62 14.35 5.72
C SER A 346 -21.12 14.10 5.83
N LEU A 347 -20.34 15.07 6.30
CA LEU A 347 -18.90 14.88 6.54
C LEU A 347 -18.67 13.86 7.66
N GLU A 348 -19.39 13.92 8.76
CA GLU A 348 -19.31 12.93 9.84
C GLU A 348 -19.66 11.53 9.33
N LEU A 349 -20.70 11.41 8.50
CA LEU A 349 -21.05 10.12 7.86
C LEU A 349 -19.90 9.62 6.95
N ALA A 350 -19.28 10.51 6.16
CA ALA A 350 -18.15 10.15 5.32
C ALA A 350 -16.94 9.62 6.12
N LEU A 351 -16.77 10.13 7.34
CA LEU A 351 -15.65 9.83 8.24
C LEU A 351 -15.98 8.75 9.28
N THR A 352 -17.18 8.17 9.24
CA THR A 352 -17.58 7.11 10.17
C THR A 352 -16.91 5.80 9.78
N PRO A 353 -16.11 5.17 10.67
CA PRO A 353 -15.53 3.87 10.45
C PRO A 353 -16.60 2.81 10.20
N VAL A 354 -16.50 2.04 9.11
CA VAL A 354 -17.48 1.00 8.78
C VAL A 354 -16.98 -0.40 9.11
N LYS A 355 -15.81 -0.75 8.63
CA LYS A 355 -15.17 -2.05 8.86
C LYS A 355 -13.67 -1.87 9.04
N PRO A 356 -13.04 -2.63 9.93
CA PRO A 356 -11.59 -2.63 10.04
C PRO A 356 -10.94 -3.21 8.76
N ILE A 357 -9.79 -2.67 8.42
CA ILE A 357 -8.96 -3.17 7.35
C ILE A 357 -7.95 -4.14 7.95
N GLY A 358 -7.97 -5.40 7.48
CA GLY A 358 -7.08 -6.44 8.00
C GLY A 358 -7.55 -7.04 9.33
N LYS A 359 -6.61 -7.61 10.09
CA LYS A 359 -6.88 -8.30 11.37
C LYS A 359 -6.71 -7.40 12.60
N GLY A 360 -6.35 -6.10 12.41
CA GLY A 360 -6.20 -5.12 13.49
C GLY A 360 -7.43 -4.23 13.63
N ASP A 361 -7.65 -3.69 14.84
CA ASP A 361 -8.83 -2.88 15.17
C ASP A 361 -8.55 -1.37 15.15
N LYS A 362 -7.47 -0.94 14.47
CA LYS A 362 -7.04 0.47 14.48
C LYS A 362 -7.16 1.19 13.15
N VAL A 363 -7.27 0.45 12.04
CA VAL A 363 -7.35 1.02 10.69
C VAL A 363 -8.70 0.65 10.07
N PHE A 364 -9.46 1.63 9.65
CA PHE A 364 -10.82 1.43 9.16
C PHE A 364 -11.00 2.04 7.77
N TYR A 365 -11.84 1.39 6.96
CA TYR A 365 -12.38 2.01 5.76
C TYR A 365 -13.68 2.73 6.09
N ALA A 366 -13.81 3.94 5.59
CA ALA A 366 -15.01 4.74 5.61
C ALA A 366 -15.55 4.96 4.18
N TYR A 367 -16.07 6.11 3.81
CA TYR A 367 -16.53 6.37 2.45
C TYR A 367 -15.43 7.00 1.60
N GLY A 368 -14.68 6.14 0.88
CA GLY A 368 -13.56 6.58 0.04
C GLY A 368 -12.35 7.11 0.82
N LEU A 369 -12.29 6.84 2.12
CA LEU A 369 -11.30 7.32 3.06
C LEU A 369 -10.85 6.21 4.00
N ILE A 370 -9.60 6.25 4.41
CA ILE A 370 -9.02 5.37 5.43
C ILE A 370 -8.81 6.21 6.68
N ILE A 371 -9.29 5.70 7.80
CA ILE A 371 -9.13 6.32 9.13
C ILE A 371 -8.14 5.46 9.90
N SER A 372 -7.04 6.05 10.33
CA SER A 372 -5.98 5.37 11.07
C SER A 372 -5.36 6.27 12.12
N PRO A 373 -4.77 5.72 13.17
CA PRO A 373 -3.85 6.49 14.01
C PRO A 373 -2.49 6.59 13.32
N HIS A 374 -1.84 7.75 13.43
CA HIS A 374 -0.44 7.93 13.13
C HIS A 374 0.24 8.55 14.34
N ARG A 375 0.96 7.73 15.11
CA ARG A 375 1.61 8.11 16.37
C ARG A 375 0.65 8.89 17.29
N GLY A 376 -0.51 8.29 17.59
CA GLY A 376 -1.55 8.86 18.45
C GLY A 376 -2.47 9.89 17.80
N LEU A 377 -2.10 10.49 16.67
CA LEU A 377 -2.95 11.44 15.96
C LEU A 377 -3.89 10.73 14.99
N ARG A 378 -5.12 11.21 14.89
CA ARG A 378 -6.08 10.73 13.89
C ARG A 378 -5.65 11.20 12.50
N GLN A 379 -5.42 10.24 11.61
CA GLN A 379 -5.17 10.48 10.20
C GLN A 379 -6.40 10.06 9.37
N VAL A 380 -6.74 10.87 8.38
CA VAL A 380 -7.74 10.58 7.33
C VAL A 380 -7.03 10.64 6.00
N ALA A 381 -6.92 9.52 5.29
CA ALA A 381 -6.08 9.46 4.09
C ALA A 381 -6.67 8.54 3.02
N HIS A 382 -6.16 8.63 1.83
CA HIS A 382 -6.30 7.61 0.80
C HIS A 382 -5.08 7.61 -0.13
N SER A 383 -4.62 6.43 -0.51
CA SER A 383 -3.59 6.24 -1.53
C SER A 383 -4.21 6.07 -2.92
N GLY A 384 -3.44 6.29 -3.96
CA GLY A 384 -3.83 5.99 -5.33
C GLY A 384 -2.70 5.33 -6.10
N GLY A 385 -3.03 4.36 -6.95
CA GLY A 385 -2.08 3.67 -7.80
C GLY A 385 -2.66 3.41 -9.17
N LEU A 386 -1.85 3.66 -10.18
CA LEU A 386 -2.01 3.27 -11.58
C LEU A 386 -0.63 2.88 -12.11
N HIS A 387 -0.55 2.21 -13.26
CA HIS A 387 0.75 1.96 -13.87
C HIS A 387 1.49 3.28 -14.11
N GLY A 388 2.62 3.43 -13.43
CA GLY A 388 3.46 4.63 -13.53
C GLY A 388 2.98 5.83 -12.73
N PHE A 389 1.95 5.71 -11.88
CA PHE A 389 1.51 6.79 -11.00
C PHE A 389 1.21 6.26 -9.61
N GLN A 390 1.71 6.97 -8.61
CA GLN A 390 1.43 6.72 -7.20
C GLN A 390 1.02 8.05 -6.55
N SER A 391 0.05 8.01 -5.66
CA SER A 391 -0.44 9.20 -4.98
C SER A 391 -0.82 8.93 -3.54
N TYR A 392 -0.75 9.93 -2.71
CA TYR A 392 -1.24 9.90 -1.34
C TYR A 392 -1.76 11.27 -0.94
N LEU A 393 -2.92 11.29 -0.29
CA LEU A 393 -3.51 12.49 0.28
C LEU A 393 -3.90 12.19 1.71
N ALA A 394 -3.33 12.92 2.66
CA ALA A 394 -3.58 12.78 4.09
C ALA A 394 -4.02 14.09 4.72
N ARG A 395 -4.94 13.99 5.68
CA ARG A 395 -5.39 15.06 6.58
C ARG A 395 -5.22 14.61 8.02
N TYR A 396 -4.70 15.47 8.86
CA TYR A 396 -4.71 15.37 10.32
C TYR A 396 -5.72 16.39 10.84
N PRO A 397 -7.00 15.98 11.04
CA PRO A 397 -8.08 16.94 11.30
C PRO A 397 -7.87 17.75 12.56
N GLY A 398 -7.39 17.14 13.66
CA GLY A 398 -7.10 17.81 14.92
C GLY A 398 -6.03 18.90 14.80
N GLN A 399 -5.05 18.69 13.91
CA GLN A 399 -3.92 19.59 13.68
C GLN A 399 -4.17 20.56 12.52
N ASN A 400 -5.25 20.35 11.77
CA ASN A 400 -5.54 21.04 10.52
C ASN A 400 -4.37 21.01 9.52
N LEU A 401 -3.64 19.88 9.45
CA LEU A 401 -2.52 19.69 8.54
C LEU A 401 -2.93 18.77 7.38
N THR A 402 -2.59 19.20 6.17
CA THR A 402 -2.71 18.40 4.93
C THR A 402 -1.33 18.08 4.40
N VAL A 403 -1.12 16.85 3.93
CA VAL A 403 0.03 16.45 3.13
C VAL A 403 -0.45 15.71 1.90
N ALA A 404 0.01 16.15 0.72
CA ALA A 404 -0.22 15.44 -0.52
C ALA A 404 1.10 15.15 -1.24
N VAL A 405 1.23 13.94 -1.77
CA VAL A 405 2.37 13.50 -2.59
C VAL A 405 1.84 12.85 -3.86
N LEU A 406 2.26 13.35 -5.01
CA LEU A 406 1.90 12.83 -6.34
C LEU A 406 3.17 12.46 -7.09
N ALA A 407 3.28 11.23 -7.57
CA ALA A 407 4.47 10.69 -8.21
C ALA A 407 4.15 10.02 -9.55
N ASN A 408 5.09 10.07 -10.49
CA ASN A 408 4.96 9.46 -11.82
C ASN A 408 5.86 8.24 -12.03
N ALA A 409 6.24 7.58 -10.95
CA ALA A 409 6.90 6.26 -10.94
C ALA A 409 6.60 5.51 -9.63
N GLU A 410 7.25 4.38 -9.45
CA GLU A 410 7.13 3.55 -8.25
C GLU A 410 7.92 4.18 -7.08
N PHE A 411 7.24 5.04 -6.34
CA PHE A 411 7.65 5.61 -5.05
C PHE A 411 6.76 5.06 -3.93
N SER A 412 7.01 5.50 -2.70
CA SER A 412 6.16 5.21 -1.55
C SER A 412 5.52 6.51 -1.00
N PRO A 413 4.55 7.13 -1.71
CA PRO A 413 4.03 8.44 -1.33
C PRO A 413 3.43 8.48 0.07
N GLY A 414 2.87 7.35 0.55
CA GLY A 414 2.33 7.25 1.91
C GLY A 414 3.44 7.42 2.96
N ALA A 415 4.51 6.63 2.88
CA ALA A 415 5.64 6.74 3.79
C ALA A 415 6.31 8.12 3.71
N MET A 416 6.46 8.67 2.49
CA MET A 416 6.97 10.03 2.30
C MET A 416 6.09 11.06 3.01
N ALA A 417 4.77 11.00 2.82
CA ALA A 417 3.83 11.93 3.42
C ALA A 417 3.81 11.83 4.95
N GLU A 418 3.92 10.62 5.51
CA GLU A 418 3.97 10.39 6.94
C GLU A 418 5.27 10.92 7.55
N ASN A 419 6.43 10.59 6.98
CA ASN A 419 7.71 11.12 7.43
C ASN A 419 7.76 12.65 7.36
N ILE A 420 7.19 13.23 6.31
CA ILE A 420 7.09 14.68 6.16
C ILE A 420 6.16 15.28 7.23
N ALA A 421 4.95 14.69 7.42
CA ALA A 421 4.01 15.18 8.43
C ALA A 421 4.64 15.24 9.82
N GLU A 422 5.47 14.26 10.16
CA GLU A 422 6.15 14.19 11.46
C GLU A 422 7.12 15.38 11.69
N LEU A 423 7.70 15.95 10.63
CA LEU A 423 8.58 17.11 10.76
C LEU A 423 7.83 18.33 11.33
N TRP A 424 6.51 18.44 11.10
CA TRP A 424 5.67 19.51 11.62
C TRP A 424 4.88 19.13 12.88
N LEU A 425 4.64 17.82 13.08
CA LEU A 425 3.74 17.32 14.12
C LEU A 425 4.46 16.58 15.26
N ALA A 426 5.79 16.44 15.21
CA ALA A 426 6.55 15.62 16.17
C ALA A 426 6.22 15.93 17.63
N ALA A 427 6.02 17.20 17.98
CA ALA A 427 5.70 17.62 19.35
C ALA A 427 4.27 17.29 19.81
N GLU A 428 3.38 16.99 18.86
CA GLU A 428 1.97 16.63 19.10
C GLU A 428 1.74 15.12 19.03
N MET A 429 2.73 14.36 18.56
CA MET A 429 2.68 12.91 18.34
C MET A 429 3.18 12.13 19.55
N GLU A 430 2.67 10.92 19.71
CA GLU A 430 3.23 9.96 20.67
C GLU A 430 4.72 9.69 20.38
N PRO A 431 5.53 9.50 21.42
CA PRO A 431 6.93 9.13 21.26
C PRO A 431 7.07 7.87 20.39
N ARG A 432 8.15 7.82 19.63
CA ARG A 432 8.46 6.61 18.85
C ARG A 432 8.84 5.47 19.78
N LEU A 433 8.55 4.25 19.33
CA LEU A 433 8.99 3.04 20.02
C LEU A 433 10.52 3.00 20.05
N GLU A 434 11.08 2.81 21.24
CA GLU A 434 12.54 2.66 21.38
C GLU A 434 12.99 1.34 20.74
N ARG A 435 14.05 1.39 19.97
CA ARG A 435 14.69 0.25 19.31
C ARG A 435 16.09 0.08 19.90
N GLU A 436 16.12 -0.30 21.17
CA GLU A 436 17.37 -0.62 21.84
C GLU A 436 17.58 -2.13 21.79
N GLU A 437 18.71 -2.53 21.22
CA GLU A 437 19.11 -3.93 21.21
C GLU A 437 19.46 -4.36 22.63
N LYS A 438 18.71 -5.27 23.17
CA LYS A 438 18.98 -5.88 24.48
C LYS A 438 19.76 -7.17 24.24
N LYS A 439 20.68 -7.49 25.15
CA LYS A 439 21.35 -8.80 25.11
C LYS A 439 20.29 -9.88 25.10
N ALA A 440 20.48 -10.88 24.24
CA ALA A 440 19.66 -12.09 24.26
C ALA A 440 19.60 -12.61 25.70
N ILE A 441 18.41 -13.04 26.12
CA ILE A 441 18.21 -13.53 27.48
C ILE A 441 19.14 -14.71 27.69
N ALA A 442 20.07 -14.59 28.63
CA ALA A 442 20.98 -15.66 28.97
C ALA A 442 20.16 -16.92 29.36
N GLY A 443 20.37 -18.01 28.63
CA GLY A 443 19.75 -19.32 28.93
C GLY A 443 18.51 -19.72 28.11
N LYS A 444 17.88 -18.80 27.33
CA LYS A 444 16.85 -19.18 26.36
C LYS A 444 17.40 -19.05 24.95
N GLY A 445 17.76 -20.15 24.34
CA GLY A 445 18.15 -20.17 22.93
C GLY A 445 16.98 -19.72 22.04
N TYR A 446 17.29 -19.26 20.81
CA TYR A 446 16.29 -18.83 19.83
C TYR A 446 15.54 -20.00 19.15
N ASP A 447 15.60 -21.22 19.70
CA ASP A 447 15.06 -22.45 19.09
C ASP A 447 13.53 -22.48 18.97
N ASP A 448 12.84 -21.72 19.82
CA ASP A 448 11.38 -21.69 19.85
C ASP A 448 10.76 -20.79 18.79
N TYR A 449 11.49 -19.79 18.29
CA TYR A 449 10.97 -18.77 17.38
C TYR A 449 10.94 -19.19 15.91
N PRO A 450 11.90 -19.99 15.39
CA PRO A 450 11.85 -20.42 14.00
C PRO A 450 10.55 -21.11 13.65
N GLY A 451 9.92 -20.69 12.57
CA GLY A 451 8.63 -21.20 12.17
C GLY A 451 7.98 -20.34 11.09
N ARG A 452 6.73 -20.69 10.78
CA ARG A 452 5.90 -19.99 9.81
C ARG A 452 4.71 -19.37 10.52
N TYR A 453 4.39 -18.13 10.20
CA TYR A 453 3.34 -17.34 10.85
C TYR A 453 2.41 -16.73 9.80
N ASP A 454 1.10 -16.91 9.98
CA ASP A 454 0.09 -16.52 8.99
C ASP A 454 -0.34 -15.06 9.16
N TYR A 455 0.10 -14.21 8.25
CA TYR A 455 -0.31 -12.81 8.17
C TYR A 455 -1.61 -12.61 7.35
N GLY A 456 -2.21 -13.69 6.85
CA GLY A 456 -3.40 -13.64 5.98
C GLY A 456 -3.08 -13.26 4.53
N SER A 457 -2.27 -12.22 4.31
CA SER A 457 -1.79 -11.80 2.99
C SER A 457 -0.52 -12.53 2.53
N GLY A 458 0.16 -13.24 3.42
CA GLY A 458 1.39 -13.99 3.19
C GLY A 458 1.83 -14.70 4.45
N VAL A 459 2.92 -15.44 4.34
CA VAL A 459 3.54 -16.16 5.47
C VAL A 459 4.84 -15.45 5.85
N MET A 460 4.96 -15.07 7.13
CA MET A 460 6.24 -14.67 7.70
C MET A 460 7.00 -15.94 8.09
N THR A 461 8.17 -16.13 7.52
CA THR A 461 9.10 -17.19 7.90
C THR A 461 10.15 -16.60 8.82
N ILE A 462 10.29 -17.17 10.02
CA ILE A 462 11.38 -16.85 10.96
C ILE A 462 12.39 -17.99 10.87
N GLU A 463 13.66 -17.63 10.64
CA GLU A 463 14.78 -18.57 10.54
C GLU A 463 15.88 -18.19 11.53
N ARG A 464 16.60 -19.19 12.02
CA ARG A 464 17.77 -19.01 12.89
C ARG A 464 19.05 -19.34 12.13
N GLU A 465 20.06 -18.50 12.26
CA GLU A 465 21.45 -18.74 11.83
C GLU A 465 22.39 -18.38 12.99
N GLY A 466 22.93 -19.39 13.64
CA GLY A 466 23.72 -19.18 14.86
C GLY A 466 22.87 -18.51 15.94
N ASP A 467 23.34 -17.38 16.44
CA ASP A 467 22.67 -16.57 17.45
C ASP A 467 21.83 -15.41 16.86
N ARG A 468 21.48 -15.49 15.56
CA ARG A 468 20.73 -14.47 14.84
C ARG A 468 19.41 -15.03 14.36
N LEU A 469 18.37 -14.20 14.39
CA LEU A 469 17.07 -14.49 13.82
C LEU A 469 16.83 -13.62 12.58
N PHE A 470 16.20 -14.22 11.60
CA PHE A 470 15.83 -13.56 10.36
C PHE A 470 14.36 -13.74 10.06
N ALA A 471 13.74 -12.70 9.53
CA ALA A 471 12.33 -12.68 9.17
C ALA A 471 12.18 -12.40 7.66
N GLN A 472 11.31 -13.16 6.99
CA GLN A 472 10.96 -12.97 5.59
C GLN A 472 9.45 -13.08 5.42
N LEU A 473 8.78 -12.02 4.96
CA LEU A 473 7.36 -12.04 4.65
C LEU A 473 7.12 -12.28 3.16
N GLY A 474 6.57 -13.45 2.83
CA GLY A 474 6.29 -13.82 1.45
C GLY A 474 7.54 -13.79 0.57
N LEU A 475 7.50 -13.00 -0.51
CA LEU A 475 8.61 -12.80 -1.45
C LEU A 475 9.48 -11.57 -1.14
N GLN A 476 9.24 -10.90 -0.01
CA GLN A 476 10.05 -9.75 0.38
C GLN A 476 11.50 -10.16 0.72
N PRO A 477 12.45 -9.22 0.73
CA PRO A 477 13.80 -9.50 1.21
C PRO A 477 13.79 -10.03 2.64
N ARG A 478 14.74 -10.88 2.94
CA ARG A 478 15.00 -11.41 4.26
C ARG A 478 15.79 -10.38 5.08
N PHE A 479 15.32 -10.09 6.28
CA PHE A 479 15.94 -9.13 7.20
C PHE A 479 16.22 -9.77 8.55
N GLU A 480 17.33 -9.37 9.16
CA GLU A 480 17.63 -9.70 10.55
C GLU A 480 16.66 -8.98 11.49
N ILE A 481 16.25 -9.67 12.55
CA ILE A 481 15.48 -9.10 13.67
C ILE A 481 16.31 -9.16 14.94
N PHE A 482 16.28 -8.08 15.70
CA PHE A 482 17.15 -7.84 16.85
C PHE A 482 16.34 -7.92 18.14
N PRO A 483 16.86 -8.53 19.22
CA PRO A 483 16.13 -8.65 20.48
C PRO A 483 15.90 -7.27 21.12
N ALA A 484 14.67 -7.04 21.60
CA ALA A 484 14.26 -5.82 22.31
C ALA A 484 13.82 -6.11 23.76
N GLY A 485 13.63 -7.37 24.11
CA GLY A 485 13.17 -7.84 25.42
C GLY A 485 12.72 -9.30 25.36
N ASP A 486 12.01 -9.73 26.41
CA ASP A 486 11.46 -11.07 26.47
C ASP A 486 10.44 -11.27 25.35
N ASP A 487 10.73 -12.23 24.46
CA ASP A 487 9.90 -12.53 23.29
C ASP A 487 9.66 -11.34 22.31
N GLU A 488 10.37 -10.21 22.48
CA GLU A 488 10.23 -9.03 21.64
C GLU A 488 11.46 -8.82 20.76
N PHE A 489 11.21 -8.53 19.46
CA PHE A 489 12.22 -8.25 18.47
C PHE A 489 11.83 -7.04 17.63
N PHE A 490 12.82 -6.39 17.01
CA PHE A 490 12.60 -5.24 16.13
C PHE A 490 13.44 -5.35 14.85
N TRP A 491 13.06 -4.59 13.83
CA TRP A 491 13.85 -4.44 12.60
C TRP A 491 14.66 -3.13 12.65
N LYS A 492 15.93 -3.18 12.27
CA LYS A 492 16.74 -1.95 12.09
C LYS A 492 16.37 -1.21 10.79
N VAL A 493 15.93 -1.95 9.77
CA VAL A 493 15.58 -1.41 8.44
C VAL A 493 14.23 -0.69 8.38
N VAL A 494 13.36 -0.93 9.34
CA VAL A 494 12.01 -0.36 9.41
C VAL A 494 11.57 -0.23 10.85
N GLU A 495 10.69 0.75 11.14
CA GLU A 495 10.13 0.90 12.48
C GLU A 495 8.98 -0.09 12.70
N ALA A 496 9.36 -1.32 13.04
CA ALA A 496 8.45 -2.42 13.32
C ALA A 496 8.95 -3.27 14.50
N ARG A 497 8.01 -3.94 15.17
CA ARG A 497 8.27 -4.89 16.27
C ARG A 497 7.50 -6.18 16.04
N ALA A 498 8.08 -7.27 16.49
CA ALA A 498 7.44 -8.57 16.62
C ALA A 498 7.51 -9.01 18.09
N LYS A 499 6.35 -9.24 18.70
CA LYS A 499 6.24 -9.88 20.00
C LYS A 499 5.72 -11.29 19.80
N PHE A 500 6.51 -12.28 20.20
CA PHE A 500 6.08 -13.68 20.13
C PHE A 500 5.13 -13.98 21.28
N GLU A 501 3.94 -14.48 20.95
CA GLU A 501 2.93 -14.89 21.92
C GLU A 501 3.17 -16.35 22.33
N ARG A 502 3.05 -16.65 23.63
CA ARG A 502 3.21 -18.01 24.16
C ARG A 502 1.93 -18.55 24.80
N ALA A 503 1.68 -19.84 24.63
CA ALA A 503 0.69 -20.57 25.43
C ALA A 503 1.16 -20.73 26.89
N LYS A 504 0.26 -21.15 27.77
CA LYS A 504 0.60 -21.49 29.18
C LYS A 504 1.70 -22.56 29.31
N SER A 505 1.84 -23.42 28.30
CA SER A 505 2.92 -24.42 28.21
C SER A 505 4.30 -23.84 27.86
N GLY A 506 4.41 -22.54 27.64
CA GLY A 506 5.63 -21.87 27.19
C GLY A 506 5.88 -21.92 25.66
N LYS A 507 5.11 -22.70 24.90
CA LYS A 507 5.27 -22.86 23.45
C LYS A 507 4.83 -21.59 22.72
N VAL A 508 5.63 -21.11 21.73
CA VAL A 508 5.27 -19.99 20.85
C VAL A 508 4.08 -20.36 19.97
N THR A 509 3.02 -19.55 20.00
CA THR A 509 1.75 -19.76 19.30
C THR A 509 1.50 -18.75 18.18
N GLY A 510 2.17 -17.59 18.21
CA GLY A 510 1.95 -16.53 17.22
C GLY A 510 2.93 -15.39 17.36
N ILE A 511 2.74 -14.41 16.50
CA ILE A 511 3.43 -13.11 16.54
C ILE A 511 2.37 -12.01 16.59
N LEU A 512 2.52 -11.06 17.51
CA LEU A 512 1.91 -9.75 17.43
C LEU A 512 2.91 -8.82 16.77
N HIS A 513 2.63 -8.40 15.54
CA HIS A 513 3.46 -7.48 14.77
C HIS A 513 2.90 -6.08 14.85
N SER A 514 3.70 -5.12 15.25
CA SER A 514 3.35 -3.69 15.33
C SER A 514 4.17 -2.90 14.33
N GLN A 515 3.50 -2.14 13.45
CA GLN A 515 4.15 -1.28 12.46
C GLN A 515 3.21 -0.15 12.04
N GLY A 516 3.70 1.10 11.91
CA GLY A 516 2.93 2.23 11.44
C GLY A 516 1.67 2.54 12.27
N GLY A 517 1.67 2.22 13.58
CA GLY A 517 0.51 2.37 14.46
C GLY A 517 -0.52 1.24 14.37
N GLY A 518 -0.35 0.30 13.42
CA GLY A 518 -1.19 -0.90 13.28
C GLY A 518 -0.60 -2.11 13.98
N GLU A 519 -1.46 -3.09 14.32
CA GLU A 519 -1.07 -4.37 14.89
C GLU A 519 -1.68 -5.52 14.08
N ILE A 520 -0.89 -6.56 13.86
CA ILE A 520 -1.31 -7.78 13.15
C ILE A 520 -1.01 -8.98 14.05
N LYS A 521 -2.03 -9.77 14.36
CA LYS A 521 -1.86 -11.07 15.00
C LYS A 521 -1.66 -12.13 13.93
N ALA A 522 -0.49 -12.77 13.94
CA ALA A 522 -0.12 -13.83 13.01
C ALA A 522 0.04 -15.15 13.76
N PRO A 523 -0.94 -16.07 13.71
CA PRO A 523 -0.85 -17.36 14.37
C PRO A 523 0.27 -18.20 13.75
N ARG A 524 0.93 -19.00 14.59
CA ARG A 524 1.95 -19.95 14.14
C ARG A 524 1.30 -21.08 13.35
N LEU A 525 1.80 -21.33 12.17
CA LEU A 525 1.36 -22.46 11.34
C LEU A 525 2.02 -23.76 11.83
N ALA A 526 1.33 -24.87 11.60
CA ALA A 526 1.88 -26.18 11.87
C ALA A 526 3.21 -26.37 11.12
N ARG A 527 4.13 -27.05 11.76
CA ARG A 527 5.43 -27.38 11.15
C ARG A 527 5.20 -28.29 9.94
N GLN A 528 5.61 -27.85 8.79
CA GLN A 528 5.63 -28.68 7.57
C GLN A 528 7.03 -29.28 7.41
N VAL A 529 7.10 -30.57 7.27
CA VAL A 529 8.35 -31.30 7.05
C VAL A 529 8.51 -31.50 5.55
N VAL A 530 9.65 -31.05 5.01
CA VAL A 530 10.02 -31.33 3.62
C VAL A 530 10.57 -32.76 3.58
N VAL A 531 9.93 -33.62 2.81
CA VAL A 531 10.40 -34.99 2.59
C VAL A 531 11.25 -35.06 1.32
N LYS A 532 12.18 -36.01 1.32
CA LYS A 532 12.97 -36.28 0.10
C LYS A 532 12.13 -37.12 -0.87
N VAL A 533 11.83 -36.57 -2.03
CA VAL A 533 11.09 -37.25 -3.10
C VAL A 533 12.02 -37.36 -4.32
N ASP A 534 11.97 -38.50 -4.99
CA ASP A 534 12.71 -38.68 -6.25
C ASP A 534 12.22 -37.66 -7.29
N PRO A 535 13.11 -36.80 -7.81
CA PRO A 535 12.73 -35.80 -8.80
C PRO A 535 12.16 -36.39 -10.10
N ALA A 536 12.38 -37.65 -10.39
CA ALA A 536 11.80 -38.34 -11.55
C ALA A 536 10.26 -38.41 -11.46
N LEU A 537 9.71 -38.45 -10.23
CA LEU A 537 8.24 -38.44 -10.03
C LEU A 537 7.60 -37.10 -10.42
N TYR A 538 8.37 -36.01 -10.47
CA TYR A 538 7.83 -34.69 -10.80
C TYR A 538 7.32 -34.58 -12.22
N ASP A 539 7.83 -35.41 -13.13
CA ASP A 539 7.43 -35.39 -14.56
C ASP A 539 5.93 -35.78 -14.73
N ALA A 540 5.40 -36.62 -13.81
CA ALA A 540 3.98 -36.97 -13.80
C ALA A 540 3.07 -35.77 -13.43
N TYR A 541 3.59 -34.78 -12.69
CA TYR A 541 2.84 -33.63 -12.18
C TYR A 541 2.92 -32.41 -13.11
N LEU A 542 3.80 -32.42 -14.11
CA LEU A 542 3.94 -31.31 -15.04
C LEU A 542 2.66 -31.13 -15.84
N GLY A 543 2.19 -29.91 -15.98
CA GLY A 543 0.99 -29.63 -16.73
C GLY A 543 0.24 -28.40 -16.26
N ARG A 544 -0.98 -28.26 -16.73
CA ARG A 544 -1.85 -27.14 -16.45
C ARG A 544 -3.13 -27.66 -15.78
N TYR A 545 -3.54 -26.99 -14.71
CA TYR A 545 -4.70 -27.38 -13.89
C TYR A 545 -5.66 -26.21 -13.78
N ASP A 546 -6.92 -26.41 -14.20
CA ASP A 546 -7.90 -25.34 -14.40
C ASP A 546 -8.84 -25.22 -13.19
N TYR A 547 -8.73 -24.09 -12.48
CA TYR A 547 -9.64 -23.73 -11.39
C TYR A 547 -10.95 -23.07 -11.88
N GLY A 548 -11.12 -22.96 -13.19
CA GLY A 548 -12.21 -22.20 -13.79
C GLY A 548 -11.98 -20.69 -13.76
N GLY A 549 -12.78 -19.93 -14.52
CA GLY A 549 -12.67 -18.47 -14.56
C GLY A 549 -11.33 -17.94 -15.11
N GLY A 550 -10.59 -18.75 -15.88
CA GLY A 550 -9.28 -18.37 -16.43
C GLY A 550 -8.11 -18.50 -15.45
N GLN A 551 -8.34 -19.05 -14.25
CA GLN A 551 -7.30 -19.36 -13.29
C GLN A 551 -6.71 -20.74 -13.55
N VAL A 552 -5.44 -20.80 -13.92
CA VAL A 552 -4.73 -22.02 -14.24
C VAL A 552 -3.44 -22.10 -13.41
N LEU A 553 -3.27 -23.19 -12.67
CA LEU A 553 -1.98 -23.53 -12.08
C LEU A 553 -1.14 -24.23 -13.14
N THR A 554 -0.05 -23.62 -13.52
CA THR A 554 0.95 -24.24 -14.39
C THR A 554 2.06 -24.83 -13.51
N VAL A 555 2.22 -26.14 -13.55
CA VAL A 555 3.28 -26.87 -12.84
C VAL A 555 4.40 -27.17 -13.83
N THR A 556 5.59 -26.75 -13.47
CA THR A 556 6.82 -26.89 -14.28
C THR A 556 7.97 -27.43 -13.43
N ARG A 557 8.99 -27.95 -14.06
CA ARG A 557 10.22 -28.39 -13.41
C ARG A 557 11.36 -27.41 -13.70
N ASP A 558 12.16 -27.14 -12.70
CA ASP A 558 13.39 -26.37 -12.80
C ASP A 558 14.51 -27.17 -12.13
N GLY A 559 15.29 -27.89 -12.96
CA GLY A 559 16.23 -28.89 -12.47
C GLY A 559 15.55 -29.98 -11.61
N GLY A 560 16.00 -30.15 -10.38
CA GLY A 560 15.41 -31.06 -9.39
C GLY A 560 14.27 -30.47 -8.56
N LYS A 561 13.70 -29.32 -8.96
CA LYS A 561 12.67 -28.60 -8.20
C LYS A 561 11.35 -28.55 -8.96
N LEU A 562 10.24 -28.78 -8.25
CA LEU A 562 8.89 -28.60 -8.78
C LEU A 562 8.43 -27.17 -8.52
N MET A 563 7.92 -26.50 -9.55
CA MET A 563 7.49 -25.11 -9.51
C MET A 563 6.02 -25.00 -9.87
N GLY A 564 5.27 -24.20 -9.11
CA GLY A 564 3.88 -23.88 -9.41
C GLY A 564 3.72 -22.39 -9.73
N GLN A 565 2.95 -22.08 -10.78
CA GLN A 565 2.61 -20.72 -11.14
C GLN A 565 1.11 -20.61 -11.40
N LEU A 566 0.41 -19.88 -10.56
CA LEU A 566 -0.98 -19.52 -10.83
C LEU A 566 -1.04 -18.34 -11.80
N THR A 567 -2.07 -18.31 -12.65
CA THR A 567 -2.27 -17.24 -13.64
C THR A 567 -2.09 -15.86 -13.00
N GLY A 568 -1.18 -15.04 -13.58
CA GLY A 568 -0.90 -13.68 -13.11
C GLY A 568 -0.03 -13.58 -11.84
N GLN A 569 0.42 -14.69 -11.27
CA GLN A 569 1.28 -14.72 -10.09
C GLN A 569 2.72 -15.13 -10.41
N PRO A 570 3.69 -14.82 -9.53
CA PRO A 570 5.04 -15.31 -9.65
C PRO A 570 5.10 -16.84 -9.60
N LYS A 571 6.13 -17.40 -10.25
CA LYS A 571 6.47 -18.82 -10.15
C LYS A 571 7.06 -19.10 -8.76
N LEU A 572 6.47 -20.04 -8.02
CA LEU A 572 6.84 -20.39 -6.65
C LEU A 572 7.31 -21.84 -6.55
N LEU A 573 8.21 -22.11 -5.62
CA LEU A 573 8.69 -23.46 -5.33
C LEU A 573 7.60 -24.26 -4.59
N LEU A 574 7.31 -25.46 -5.09
CA LEU A 574 6.49 -26.49 -4.47
C LEU A 574 7.40 -27.44 -3.68
N LEU A 575 7.27 -27.44 -2.37
CA LEU A 575 8.05 -28.28 -1.46
C LEU A 575 7.27 -29.57 -1.14
N PRO A 576 7.87 -30.75 -1.30
CA PRO A 576 7.17 -32.00 -1.05
C PRO A 576 6.92 -32.25 0.43
N ARG A 577 5.69 -32.60 0.79
CA ARG A 577 5.24 -33.11 2.09
C ARG A 577 5.07 -34.63 2.07
N SER A 578 4.69 -35.15 0.89
CA SER A 578 4.63 -36.57 0.56
C SER A 578 5.00 -36.75 -0.93
N LYS A 579 4.83 -37.95 -1.47
CA LYS A 579 4.98 -38.16 -2.92
C LYS A 579 3.99 -37.33 -3.73
N THR A 580 2.78 -37.12 -3.25
CA THR A 580 1.68 -36.46 -4.00
C THR A 580 1.27 -35.11 -3.42
N GLU A 581 1.68 -34.77 -2.19
CA GLU A 581 1.31 -33.54 -1.51
C GLU A 581 2.49 -32.59 -1.43
N PHE A 582 2.24 -31.31 -1.77
CA PHE A 582 3.22 -30.26 -1.80
C PHE A 582 2.68 -29.00 -1.14
N PHE A 583 3.55 -28.14 -0.66
CA PHE A 583 3.17 -26.86 -0.07
C PHE A 583 4.02 -25.71 -0.59
N PHE A 584 3.49 -24.51 -0.50
CA PHE A 584 4.23 -23.28 -0.76
C PHE A 584 4.80 -22.73 0.54
N ARG A 585 6.09 -22.34 0.53
CA ARG A 585 6.74 -21.77 1.72
C ARG A 585 6.24 -20.37 2.04
N VAL A 586 6.00 -19.56 1.00
CA VAL A 586 5.74 -18.10 1.08
C VAL A 586 4.26 -17.74 1.22
N VAL A 587 3.37 -18.70 1.01
CA VAL A 587 1.93 -18.56 1.19
C VAL A 587 1.39 -19.76 1.97
N ASN A 588 0.28 -19.58 2.70
CA ASN A 588 -0.38 -20.68 3.40
C ASN A 588 -1.28 -21.46 2.44
N ALA A 589 -0.65 -22.27 1.59
CA ALA A 589 -1.33 -23.06 0.56
C ALA A 589 -0.62 -24.41 0.36
N GLU A 590 -1.41 -25.44 0.07
CA GLU A 590 -0.99 -26.82 -0.19
C GLU A 590 -1.64 -27.31 -1.49
N VAL A 591 -0.94 -28.18 -2.21
CA VAL A 591 -1.42 -28.80 -3.45
C VAL A 591 -1.23 -30.29 -3.35
N ALA A 592 -2.31 -31.05 -3.50
CA ALA A 592 -2.29 -32.50 -3.62
C ALA A 592 -2.61 -32.93 -5.05
N PHE A 593 -1.76 -33.75 -5.68
CA PHE A 593 -2.00 -34.28 -7.03
C PHE A 593 -2.90 -35.51 -6.94
N VAL A 594 -4.01 -35.48 -7.69
CA VAL A 594 -5.02 -36.54 -7.75
C VAL A 594 -4.78 -37.39 -9.00
N SER A 595 -4.72 -38.71 -8.81
CA SER A 595 -4.52 -39.66 -9.91
C SER A 595 -5.75 -40.56 -10.11
N ASP A 596 -5.95 -41.04 -11.35
CA ASP A 596 -6.91 -42.06 -11.65
C ASP A 596 -6.44 -43.45 -11.13
N PRO A 597 -7.30 -44.51 -11.21
CA PRO A 597 -6.92 -45.85 -10.77
C PRO A 597 -5.72 -46.47 -11.53
N LYS A 598 -5.35 -45.90 -12.70
CA LYS A 598 -4.18 -46.31 -13.49
C LYS A 598 -2.92 -45.52 -13.13
N GLY A 599 -2.99 -44.65 -12.13
CA GLY A 599 -1.86 -43.83 -11.65
C GLY A 599 -1.60 -42.57 -12.50
N LYS A 600 -2.45 -42.23 -13.47
CA LYS A 600 -2.30 -41.02 -14.27
C LYS A 600 -2.87 -39.82 -13.50
N VAL A 601 -2.08 -38.74 -13.36
CA VAL A 601 -2.54 -37.50 -12.71
C VAL A 601 -3.64 -36.84 -13.54
N ILE A 602 -4.81 -36.68 -12.94
CA ILE A 602 -6.03 -36.12 -13.56
C ILE A 602 -6.39 -34.73 -13.03
N GLY A 603 -5.84 -34.31 -11.89
CA GLY A 603 -6.16 -33.02 -11.28
C GLY A 603 -5.30 -32.71 -10.07
N VAL A 604 -5.63 -31.60 -9.42
CA VAL A 604 -5.08 -31.18 -8.13
C VAL A 604 -6.20 -30.75 -7.19
N GLU A 605 -6.01 -31.04 -5.89
CA GLU A 605 -6.72 -30.41 -4.79
C GLU A 605 -5.81 -29.34 -4.19
N HIS A 606 -6.28 -28.11 -4.14
CA HIS A 606 -5.54 -26.97 -3.60
C HIS A 606 -6.21 -26.50 -2.32
N LEU A 607 -5.54 -26.70 -1.19
CA LEU A 607 -5.97 -26.20 0.11
C LEU A 607 -5.34 -24.84 0.36
N GLN A 608 -6.16 -23.81 0.53
CA GLN A 608 -5.70 -22.47 0.90
C GLN A 608 -6.70 -21.78 1.81
N ASN A 609 -6.23 -21.20 2.92
CA ASN A 609 -7.06 -20.50 3.91
C ASN A 609 -8.25 -21.36 4.42
N GLY A 610 -8.02 -22.66 4.62
CA GLY A 610 -9.04 -23.62 5.11
C GLY A 610 -10.08 -24.01 4.05
N ARG A 611 -9.83 -23.77 2.76
CA ARG A 611 -10.71 -24.16 1.65
C ARG A 611 -9.95 -25.06 0.69
N THR A 612 -10.62 -26.11 0.27
CA THR A 612 -10.14 -26.99 -0.81
C THR A 612 -10.79 -26.57 -2.13
N LEU A 613 -9.98 -26.45 -3.17
CA LEU A 613 -10.38 -26.17 -4.55
C LEU A 613 -9.87 -27.33 -5.41
N GLU A 614 -10.74 -27.91 -6.20
CA GLU A 614 -10.37 -28.92 -7.18
C GLU A 614 -10.08 -28.27 -8.54
N ALA A 615 -9.03 -28.70 -9.20
CA ALA A 615 -8.69 -28.25 -10.54
C ALA A 615 -8.32 -29.45 -11.43
N PRO A 616 -9.16 -29.78 -12.42
CA PRO A 616 -8.85 -30.84 -13.37
C PRO A 616 -7.63 -30.45 -14.23
N ARG A 617 -6.87 -31.45 -14.63
CA ARG A 617 -5.75 -31.29 -15.54
C ARG A 617 -6.26 -30.97 -16.94
N LEU A 618 -5.76 -29.91 -17.54
CA LEU A 618 -6.02 -29.59 -18.94
C LEU A 618 -5.27 -30.56 -19.85
N LYS A 619 -5.93 -30.98 -20.94
CA LYS A 619 -5.33 -31.86 -21.94
C LYS A 619 -4.19 -31.19 -22.70
#